data_89af576e50313043dcd522d8e500e10c
#
_entry.id   89af576e50313043dcd522d8e500e10c
#
_cell.length_a   1.000
_cell.length_b   1.000
_cell.length_c   1.000
_cell.angle_alpha   90.00
_cell.angle_beta   90.00
_cell.angle_gamma   90.00
#
_symmetry.space_group_name_H-M   'P 1'
#
loop_
_entity.id
_entity.type
_entity.pdbx_description
1 polymer ?
#
loop_
_entity_poly.entity_id
_entity_poly.type
_entity_poly.pdbx_seq_one_letter_code
_entity_poly.pdbx_strand_id
1 'polypeptide(L)'
;MAYFYFDFRDANKQGSRDLVLSLLTQLSVHSGPRCDILSDLYSAHDEGKKQPNDNILAECLKEMLTLPDQFPTFLVIDALDESPDTSGIPSPRERVLQLVKGLVELRLPDLHICVTSRPEIDIRDVLEPMTSRRVSLHDQSGQKQDIVEYVKSVVYSKSEPIMRRWRTEDKELVVEVLSERADGM
;
A
#
# COMPACT_ATOMS: atom_id res chain seq x y z
N MET A 1 7.79 -9.56 7.57
CA MET A 1 6.80 -8.65 6.99
C MET A 1 7.55 -7.52 6.31
N ALA A 2 7.14 -7.15 5.09
CA ALA A 2 7.63 -5.98 4.38
C ALA A 2 6.42 -5.15 3.89
N TYR A 3 6.58 -3.84 3.81
CA TYR A 3 5.49 -2.96 3.46
C TYR A 3 5.95 -1.79 2.60
N PHE A 4 5.01 -1.24 1.83
CA PHE A 4 5.19 0.00 1.08
C PHE A 4 3.86 0.75 1.06
N TYR A 5 3.91 2.07 1.16
CA TYR A 5 2.75 2.93 0.97
C TYR A 5 3.03 3.94 -0.14
N PHE A 6 2.08 4.07 -1.04
CA PHE A 6 2.12 5.09 -2.08
C PHE A 6 1.76 6.47 -1.49
N ASP A 7 2.33 7.51 -2.06
CA ASP A 7 1.99 8.90 -1.73
C ASP A 7 2.17 9.76 -2.99
N PHE A 8 1.07 10.29 -3.52
CA PHE A 8 1.08 11.12 -4.73
C PHE A 8 1.90 12.41 -4.59
N ARG A 9 2.24 12.83 -3.36
CA ARG A 9 3.06 14.02 -3.06
C ARG A 9 4.56 13.74 -3.04
N ASP A 10 4.95 12.47 -2.94
CA ASP A 10 6.34 12.04 -2.86
C ASP A 10 6.72 11.25 -4.12
N ALA A 11 7.54 11.85 -4.99
CA ALA A 11 7.97 11.22 -6.24
C ALA A 11 8.69 9.88 -6.05
N ASN A 12 9.29 9.63 -4.87
CA ASN A 12 9.94 8.35 -4.54
C ASN A 12 8.96 7.29 -4.03
N LYS A 13 7.66 7.60 -4.04
CA LYS A 13 6.60 6.69 -3.57
C LYS A 13 5.46 6.53 -4.58
N GLN A 14 5.78 6.61 -5.85
CA GLN A 14 4.78 6.58 -6.92
C GLN A 14 4.96 5.42 -7.89
N GLY A 15 6.14 4.80 -7.93
CA GLY A 15 6.51 3.84 -8.96
C GLY A 15 6.71 2.41 -8.45
N SER A 16 6.65 1.46 -9.38
CA SER A 16 6.96 0.05 -9.12
C SER A 16 8.42 -0.16 -8.70
N ARG A 17 9.33 0.68 -9.20
CA ARG A 17 10.75 0.63 -8.83
C ARG A 17 10.95 0.91 -7.34
N ASP A 18 10.31 1.96 -6.82
CA ASP A 18 10.42 2.37 -5.42
C ASP A 18 9.83 1.31 -4.49
N LEU A 19 8.68 0.75 -4.90
CA LEU A 19 8.07 -0.40 -4.23
C LEU A 19 9.06 -1.57 -4.14
N VAL A 20 9.63 -2.01 -5.26
CA VAL A 20 10.54 -3.17 -5.29
C VAL A 20 11.79 -2.91 -4.45
N LEU A 21 12.43 -1.75 -4.58
CA LEU A 21 13.61 -1.39 -3.80
C LEU A 21 13.33 -1.39 -2.29
N SER A 22 12.18 -0.86 -1.88
CA SER A 22 11.74 -0.87 -0.50
C SER A 22 11.54 -2.29 0.03
N LEU A 23 10.86 -3.16 -0.73
CA LEU A 23 10.63 -4.54 -0.34
C LEU A 23 11.94 -5.34 -0.27
N LEU A 24 12.83 -5.22 -1.26
CA LEU A 24 14.15 -5.86 -1.25
C LEU A 24 14.95 -5.48 -0.01
N THR A 25 15.00 -4.19 0.31
CA THR A 25 15.71 -3.69 1.49
C THR A 25 15.13 -4.28 2.78
N GLN A 26 13.80 -4.27 2.94
CA GLN A 26 13.15 -4.79 4.15
C GLN A 26 13.29 -6.31 4.29
N LEU A 27 13.24 -7.06 3.19
CA LEU A 27 13.39 -8.51 3.20
C LEU A 27 14.82 -8.95 3.48
N SER A 28 15.84 -8.13 3.17
CA SER A 28 17.26 -8.43 3.39
C SER A 28 17.79 -8.01 4.76
N VAL A 29 16.99 -7.37 5.63
CA VAL A 29 17.43 -6.83 6.96
C VAL A 29 18.01 -7.90 7.88
N HIS A 30 17.60 -9.15 7.73
CA HIS A 30 18.14 -10.25 8.51
C HIS A 30 19.24 -10.96 7.72
N SER A 31 20.40 -11.23 8.36
CA SER A 31 21.48 -12.04 7.79
C SER A 31 20.93 -13.41 7.35
N GLY A 32 21.26 -13.82 6.13
CA GLY A 32 20.81 -15.09 5.56
C GLY A 32 20.73 -15.04 4.04
N PRO A 33 20.21 -16.08 3.40
CA PRO A 33 20.19 -16.22 1.94
C PRO A 33 19.58 -15.01 1.19
N ARG A 34 18.63 -14.31 1.78
CA ARG A 34 18.06 -13.08 1.19
C ARG A 34 19.07 -11.94 1.11
N CYS A 35 19.92 -11.81 2.13
CA CYS A 35 21.00 -10.83 2.13
C CYS A 35 22.06 -11.17 1.09
N ASP A 36 22.35 -12.46 0.91
CA ASP A 36 23.33 -12.93 -0.07
C ASP A 36 22.87 -12.60 -1.50
N ILE A 37 21.60 -12.84 -1.84
CA ILE A 37 21.01 -12.46 -3.14
C ILE A 37 21.19 -10.96 -3.42
N LEU A 38 20.93 -10.10 -2.43
CA LEU A 38 21.11 -8.66 -2.60
C LEU A 38 22.57 -8.26 -2.73
N SER A 39 23.46 -8.94 -2.00
CA SER A 39 24.90 -8.74 -2.08
C SER A 39 25.46 -9.13 -3.45
N ASP A 40 24.99 -10.24 -4.00
CA ASP A 40 25.34 -10.70 -5.34
C ASP A 40 24.87 -9.72 -6.42
N LEU A 41 23.61 -9.24 -6.28
CA LEU A 41 23.09 -8.19 -7.16
C LEU A 41 23.94 -6.92 -7.11
N TYR A 42 24.33 -6.47 -5.93
CA TYR A 42 25.18 -5.30 -5.73
C TYR A 42 26.56 -5.48 -6.39
N SER A 43 27.19 -6.65 -6.19
CA SER A 43 28.49 -6.99 -6.77
C SER A 43 28.44 -7.08 -8.29
N ALA A 44 27.38 -7.69 -8.85
CA ALA A 44 27.17 -7.79 -10.29
C ALA A 44 26.95 -6.41 -10.97
N HIS A 45 26.65 -5.38 -10.20
CA HIS A 45 26.42 -4.01 -10.68
C HIS A 45 27.54 -3.04 -10.27
N ASP A 46 28.78 -3.48 -10.33
CA ASP A 46 29.98 -2.66 -10.03
C ASP A 46 29.89 -2.00 -8.64
N GLU A 47 29.52 -2.77 -7.63
CA GLU A 47 29.38 -2.26 -6.26
C GLU A 47 28.48 -1.02 -6.18
N GLY A 48 27.35 -1.06 -6.91
CA GLY A 48 26.35 -0.01 -6.93
C GLY A 48 26.64 1.16 -7.89
N LYS A 49 27.73 1.13 -8.64
CA LYS A 49 28.04 2.17 -9.66
C LYS A 49 27.09 2.09 -10.86
N LYS A 50 26.58 0.90 -11.17
CA LYS A 50 25.55 0.69 -12.20
C LYS A 50 24.23 0.35 -11.53
N GLN A 51 23.18 1.03 -11.92
CA GLN A 51 21.86 0.71 -11.39
C GLN A 51 21.26 -0.47 -12.17
N PRO A 52 20.72 -1.51 -11.48
CA PRO A 52 19.93 -2.55 -12.12
C PRO A 52 18.67 -1.98 -12.74
N ASN A 53 18.23 -2.55 -13.84
CA ASN A 53 16.93 -2.19 -14.43
C ASN A 53 15.78 -2.81 -13.63
N ASP A 54 14.55 -2.36 -13.91
CA ASP A 54 13.35 -2.75 -13.15
C ASP A 54 13.05 -4.26 -13.26
N ASN A 55 13.36 -4.90 -14.40
CA ASN A 55 13.17 -6.34 -14.55
C ASN A 55 14.14 -7.13 -13.66
N ILE A 56 15.40 -6.72 -13.59
CA ILE A 56 16.38 -7.34 -12.71
C ILE A 56 15.99 -7.22 -11.24
N LEU A 57 15.50 -6.06 -10.84
CA LEU A 57 14.99 -5.84 -9.48
C LEU A 57 13.77 -6.72 -9.17
N ALA A 58 12.85 -6.84 -10.11
CA ALA A 58 11.67 -7.69 -9.95
C ALA A 58 12.04 -9.19 -9.87
N GLU A 59 12.99 -9.65 -10.67
CA GLU A 59 13.49 -11.03 -10.59
C GLU A 59 14.22 -11.28 -9.27
N CYS A 60 15.06 -10.36 -8.81
CA CYS A 60 15.69 -10.44 -7.50
C CYS A 60 14.67 -10.57 -6.36
N LEU A 61 13.57 -9.80 -6.41
CA LEU A 61 12.47 -9.90 -5.44
C LEU A 61 11.81 -11.29 -5.48
N LYS A 62 11.53 -11.82 -6.68
CA LYS A 62 10.96 -13.16 -6.83
C LYS A 62 11.89 -14.23 -6.28
N GLU A 63 13.19 -14.14 -6.57
CA GLU A 63 14.19 -15.05 -6.05
C GLU A 63 14.21 -15.06 -4.52
N MET A 64 14.23 -13.89 -3.88
CA MET A 64 14.13 -13.78 -2.42
C MET A 64 12.86 -14.40 -1.83
N LEU A 65 11.74 -14.31 -2.54
CA LEU A 65 10.46 -14.84 -2.09
C LEU A 65 10.33 -16.36 -2.29
N THR A 66 11.06 -16.92 -3.27
CA THR A 66 11.03 -18.35 -3.62
C THR A 66 12.04 -19.20 -2.85
N LEU A 67 12.87 -18.59 -2.01
CA LEU A 67 13.81 -19.35 -1.17
C LEU A 67 13.08 -20.38 -0.32
N PRO A 68 13.59 -21.62 -0.23
CA PRO A 68 13.00 -22.67 0.58
C PRO A 68 13.11 -22.36 2.08
N ASP A 69 12.27 -23.04 2.88
CA ASP A 69 12.32 -23.02 4.34
C ASP A 69 12.23 -21.63 5.00
N GLN A 70 11.47 -20.72 4.37
CA GLN A 70 11.23 -19.38 4.89
C GLN A 70 10.00 -19.36 5.80
N PHE A 71 10.03 -18.45 6.79
CA PHE A 71 8.82 -18.10 7.54
C PHE A 71 7.79 -17.43 6.63
N PRO A 72 6.49 -17.52 6.96
CA PRO A 72 5.45 -16.83 6.20
C PRO A 72 5.81 -15.37 5.95
N THR A 73 5.78 -14.97 4.70
CA THR A 73 6.12 -13.61 4.27
C THR A 73 4.84 -12.82 4.01
N PHE A 74 4.71 -11.68 4.68
CA PHE A 74 3.59 -10.76 4.50
C PHE A 74 4.11 -9.52 3.77
N LEU A 75 3.51 -9.22 2.61
CA LEU A 75 3.72 -7.98 1.87
C LEU A 75 2.48 -7.10 2.03
N VAL A 76 2.66 -5.87 2.46
CA VAL A 76 1.58 -4.88 2.60
C VAL A 76 1.85 -3.73 1.63
N ILE A 77 0.93 -3.52 0.71
CA ILE A 77 0.98 -2.46 -0.31
C ILE A 77 -0.21 -1.54 -0.03
N ASP A 78 0.08 -0.37 0.52
CA ASP A 78 -0.94 0.56 0.97
C ASP A 78 -1.15 1.71 -0.01
N ALA A 79 -2.39 2.18 -0.11
CA ALA A 79 -2.82 3.32 -0.95
C ALA A 79 -2.40 3.18 -2.43
N LEU A 80 -2.64 2.02 -3.05
CA LEU A 80 -2.26 1.75 -4.44
C LEU A 80 -2.87 2.76 -5.43
N ASP A 81 -4.04 3.30 -5.14
CA ASP A 81 -4.69 4.36 -5.93
C ASP A 81 -3.89 5.66 -6.01
N GLU A 82 -2.95 5.89 -5.09
CA GLU A 82 -2.06 7.05 -5.14
C GLU A 82 -0.88 6.90 -6.11
N SER A 83 -0.67 5.70 -6.67
CA SER A 83 0.25 5.51 -7.80
C SER A 83 -0.33 6.15 -9.06
N PRO A 84 0.45 6.97 -9.82
CA PRO A 84 -0.06 7.69 -10.99
C PRO A 84 -0.52 6.76 -12.12
N ASP A 85 -1.68 7.06 -12.69
CA ASP A 85 -2.24 6.35 -13.85
C ASP A 85 -2.05 7.10 -15.18
N THR A 86 -1.57 8.34 -15.14
CA THR A 86 -1.63 9.26 -16.28
C THR A 86 -0.32 9.43 -17.05
N SER A 87 0.78 8.81 -16.65
CA SER A 87 2.11 9.03 -17.25
C SER A 87 2.74 7.76 -17.79
N GLY A 88 2.94 7.69 -19.10
CA GLY A 88 3.65 6.59 -19.77
C GLY A 88 2.75 5.43 -20.20
N ILE A 89 3.32 4.52 -20.99
CA ILE A 89 2.69 3.26 -21.42
C ILE A 89 3.72 2.14 -21.22
N PRO A 90 3.51 1.22 -20.28
CA PRO A 90 2.46 1.23 -19.25
C PRO A 90 2.66 2.34 -18.21
N SER A 91 1.58 2.78 -17.57
CA SER A 91 1.62 3.76 -16.49
C SER A 91 2.34 3.22 -15.24
N PRO A 92 2.79 4.07 -14.29
CA PRO A 92 3.34 3.60 -13.02
C PRO A 92 2.42 2.63 -12.29
N ARG A 93 1.11 2.93 -12.22
CA ARG A 93 0.10 2.07 -11.60
C ARG A 93 -0.03 0.72 -12.32
N GLU A 94 -0.10 0.72 -13.65
CA GLU A 94 -0.15 -0.52 -14.43
C GLU A 94 1.06 -1.42 -14.17
N ARG A 95 2.27 -0.84 -14.05
CA ARG A 95 3.48 -1.60 -13.71
C ARG A 95 3.41 -2.22 -12.32
N VAL A 96 2.85 -1.49 -11.35
CA VAL A 96 2.63 -2.02 -10.00
C VAL A 96 1.63 -3.17 -10.03
N LEU A 97 0.51 -3.01 -10.75
CA LEU A 97 -0.49 -4.06 -10.91
C LEU A 97 0.09 -5.30 -11.59
N GLN A 98 0.92 -5.14 -12.64
CA GLN A 98 1.63 -6.23 -13.29
C GLN A 98 2.60 -6.94 -12.34
N LEU A 99 3.32 -6.19 -11.51
CA LEU A 99 4.21 -6.76 -10.49
C LEU A 99 3.41 -7.60 -9.48
N VAL A 100 2.34 -7.05 -8.91
CA VAL A 100 1.48 -7.77 -7.95
C VAL A 100 0.91 -9.03 -8.57
N LYS A 101 0.42 -8.96 -9.81
CA LYS A 101 -0.06 -10.12 -10.56
C LYS A 101 1.04 -11.18 -10.70
N GLY A 102 2.25 -10.79 -11.11
CA GLY A 102 3.37 -11.71 -11.22
C GLY A 102 3.76 -12.37 -9.90
N LEU A 103 3.66 -11.65 -8.77
CA LEU A 103 3.90 -12.23 -7.44
C LEU A 103 2.81 -13.24 -7.03
N VAL A 104 1.55 -12.96 -7.31
CA VAL A 104 0.43 -13.89 -7.06
C VAL A 104 0.56 -15.15 -7.91
N GLU A 105 0.98 -15.02 -9.17
CA GLU A 105 1.18 -16.14 -10.11
C GLU A 105 2.29 -17.10 -9.66
N LEU A 106 3.21 -16.70 -8.78
CA LEU A 106 4.20 -17.61 -8.16
C LEU A 106 3.56 -18.70 -7.30
N ARG A 107 2.34 -18.49 -6.83
CA ARG A 107 1.55 -19.44 -6.01
C ARG A 107 2.32 -19.98 -4.80
N LEU A 108 3.11 -19.14 -4.15
CA LEU A 108 3.86 -19.50 -2.97
C LEU A 108 2.90 -19.64 -1.76
N PRO A 109 2.88 -20.80 -1.07
CA PRO A 109 1.90 -21.05 0.00
C PRO A 109 2.08 -20.13 1.21
N ASP A 110 3.30 -19.70 1.47
CA ASP A 110 3.66 -18.86 2.60
C ASP A 110 3.80 -17.37 2.25
N LEU A 111 3.39 -16.96 1.05
CA LEU A 111 3.35 -15.57 0.64
C LEU A 111 1.93 -15.02 0.78
N HIS A 112 1.79 -14.01 1.61
CA HIS A 112 0.54 -13.29 1.83
C HIS A 112 0.69 -11.85 1.37
N ILE A 113 -0.16 -11.42 0.43
CA ILE A 113 -0.14 -10.07 -0.12
C ILE A 113 -1.43 -9.37 0.31
N CYS A 114 -1.29 -8.24 1.01
CA CYS A 114 -2.38 -7.35 1.36
C CYS A 114 -2.23 -6.06 0.56
N VAL A 115 -3.26 -5.70 -0.19
CA VAL A 115 -3.30 -4.44 -0.95
C VAL A 115 -4.47 -3.62 -0.45
N THR A 116 -4.23 -2.34 -0.17
CA THR A 116 -5.30 -1.38 0.10
C THR A 116 -5.38 -0.36 -1.02
N SER A 117 -6.57 0.05 -1.38
CA SER A 117 -6.81 1.13 -2.35
C SER A 117 -8.24 1.65 -2.27
N ARG A 118 -8.50 2.81 -2.84
CA ARG A 118 -9.85 3.22 -3.21
C ARG A 118 -10.39 2.30 -4.32
N PRO A 119 -11.73 2.23 -4.50
CA PRO A 119 -12.35 1.31 -5.46
C PRO A 119 -12.24 1.80 -6.92
N GLU A 120 -11.03 2.05 -7.39
CA GLU A 120 -10.74 2.42 -8.77
C GLU A 120 -11.00 1.22 -9.71
N ILE A 121 -11.54 1.49 -10.90
CA ILE A 121 -11.99 0.45 -11.84
C ILE A 121 -10.81 -0.40 -12.33
N ASP A 122 -9.72 0.24 -12.73
CA ASP A 122 -8.50 -0.40 -13.24
C ASP A 122 -7.85 -1.33 -12.19
N ILE A 123 -7.82 -0.89 -10.92
CA ILE A 123 -7.31 -1.69 -9.81
C ILE A 123 -8.21 -2.90 -9.55
N ARG A 124 -9.51 -2.69 -9.54
CA ARG A 124 -10.50 -3.75 -9.32
C ARG A 124 -10.43 -4.82 -10.38
N ASP A 125 -10.44 -4.43 -11.64
CA ASP A 125 -10.44 -5.35 -12.78
C ASP A 125 -9.23 -6.28 -12.78
N VAL A 126 -8.08 -5.80 -12.29
CA VAL A 126 -6.85 -6.60 -12.18
C VAL A 126 -6.81 -7.44 -10.91
N LEU A 127 -7.13 -6.85 -9.74
CA LEU A 127 -6.92 -7.53 -8.46
C LEU A 127 -8.07 -8.45 -8.07
N GLU A 128 -9.32 -8.10 -8.37
CA GLU A 128 -10.50 -8.86 -7.94
C GLU A 128 -10.49 -10.33 -8.38
N PRO A 129 -10.09 -10.67 -9.64
CA PRO A 129 -10.02 -12.06 -10.08
C PRO A 129 -9.01 -12.94 -9.34
N MET A 130 -7.99 -12.33 -8.71
CA MET A 130 -6.91 -13.05 -8.02
C MET A 130 -6.98 -12.94 -6.49
N THR A 131 -7.95 -12.20 -5.96
CA THR A 131 -8.09 -11.95 -4.53
C THR A 131 -8.82 -13.10 -3.85
N SER A 132 -8.21 -13.70 -2.82
CA SER A 132 -8.83 -14.74 -2.00
C SER A 132 -9.83 -14.18 -0.99
N ARG A 133 -9.63 -12.97 -0.52
CA ARG A 133 -10.48 -12.28 0.45
C ARG A 133 -10.48 -10.78 0.21
N ARG A 134 -11.68 -10.21 0.10
CA ARG A 134 -11.91 -8.77 0.00
C ARG A 134 -12.62 -8.25 1.25
N VAL A 135 -12.18 -7.10 1.72
CA VAL A 135 -12.84 -6.36 2.81
C VAL A 135 -13.14 -4.96 2.29
N SER A 136 -14.42 -4.59 2.29
CA SER A 136 -14.84 -3.22 2.01
C SER A 136 -15.03 -2.50 3.34
N LEU A 137 -14.34 -1.39 3.52
CA LEU A 137 -14.54 -0.55 4.71
C LEU A 137 -15.91 0.15 4.68
N HIS A 138 -16.45 0.43 3.50
CA HIS A 138 -17.78 1.03 3.33
C HIS A 138 -18.92 0.16 3.85
N ASP A 139 -18.75 -1.17 3.79
CA ASP A 139 -19.81 -2.12 4.17
C ASP A 139 -19.78 -2.49 5.66
N GLN A 140 -18.84 -1.91 6.42
CA GLN A 140 -18.72 -2.15 7.86
C GLN A 140 -19.72 -1.29 8.63
N SER A 141 -20.78 -1.89 9.16
CA SER A 141 -21.85 -1.21 9.91
C SER A 141 -21.35 -0.43 11.14
N GLY A 142 -20.18 -0.77 11.68
CA GLY A 142 -19.54 -0.05 12.79
C GLY A 142 -18.85 1.25 12.38
N GLN A 143 -18.39 1.38 11.14
CA GLN A 143 -17.60 2.52 10.71
C GLN A 143 -18.35 3.86 10.78
N LYS A 144 -19.63 3.88 10.40
CA LYS A 144 -20.45 5.10 10.53
C LYS A 144 -20.57 5.55 11.97
N GLN A 145 -20.73 4.62 12.89
CA GLN A 145 -20.78 4.90 14.32
C GLN A 145 -19.45 5.49 14.81
N ASP A 146 -18.34 4.88 14.45
CA ASP A 146 -16.99 5.33 14.84
C ASP A 146 -16.71 6.73 14.31
N ILE A 147 -17.09 7.04 13.06
CA ILE A 147 -16.96 8.36 12.45
C ILE A 147 -17.81 9.39 13.23
N VAL A 148 -19.07 9.07 13.53
CA VAL A 148 -19.95 9.95 14.31
C VAL A 148 -19.34 10.23 15.68
N GLU A 149 -18.84 9.22 16.37
CA GLU A 149 -18.23 9.34 17.68
C GLU A 149 -16.94 10.18 17.63
N TYR A 150 -16.09 9.94 16.62
CA TYR A 150 -14.90 10.73 16.40
C TYR A 150 -15.21 12.20 16.14
N VAL A 151 -16.11 12.50 15.19
CA VAL A 151 -16.51 13.88 14.86
C VAL A 151 -17.09 14.57 16.10
N LYS A 152 -17.96 13.90 16.85
CA LYS A 152 -18.47 14.43 18.12
C LYS A 152 -17.37 14.70 19.12
N SER A 153 -16.41 13.80 19.27
CA SER A 153 -15.29 13.96 20.20
C SER A 153 -14.46 15.21 19.90
N VAL A 154 -14.25 15.53 18.64
CA VAL A 154 -13.51 16.72 18.18
C VAL A 154 -14.36 17.99 18.33
N VAL A 155 -15.59 17.97 17.81
CA VAL A 155 -16.47 19.16 17.77
C VAL A 155 -16.89 19.63 19.17
N TYR A 156 -17.08 18.70 20.11
CA TYR A 156 -17.45 19.01 21.50
C TYR A 156 -16.23 19.01 22.45
N SER A 157 -15.00 18.85 21.89
CA SER A 157 -13.79 18.90 22.71
C SER A 157 -13.63 20.24 23.44
N LYS A 158 -13.29 20.14 24.72
CA LYS A 158 -12.95 21.30 25.52
C LYS A 158 -11.51 21.81 25.25
N SER A 159 -10.68 21.01 24.61
CA SER A 159 -9.29 21.34 24.29
C SER A 159 -9.15 22.20 23.04
N GLU A 160 -10.17 22.22 22.15
CA GLU A 160 -10.14 22.97 20.90
C GLU A 160 -10.71 24.39 21.05
N PRO A 161 -9.87 25.43 21.09
CA PRO A 161 -10.33 26.82 21.36
C PRO A 161 -11.31 27.36 20.30
N ILE A 162 -11.17 26.92 19.05
CA ILE A 162 -12.01 27.36 17.93
C ILE A 162 -13.42 26.79 18.12
N MET A 163 -13.54 25.51 18.46
CA MET A 163 -14.82 24.81 18.62
C MET A 163 -15.62 25.32 19.80
N ARG A 164 -14.97 25.89 20.84
CA ARG A 164 -15.65 26.50 21.98
C ARG A 164 -16.53 27.70 21.63
N ARG A 165 -16.19 28.41 20.53
CA ARG A 165 -16.90 29.63 20.10
C ARG A 165 -18.09 29.32 19.22
N TRP A 166 -18.25 28.07 18.76
CA TRP A 166 -19.34 27.68 17.89
C TRP A 166 -20.61 27.49 18.69
N ARG A 167 -21.74 27.88 18.09
CA ARG A 167 -23.07 27.62 18.66
C ARG A 167 -23.38 26.13 18.63
N THR A 168 -24.25 25.69 19.50
CA THR A 168 -24.66 24.27 19.56
C THR A 168 -25.26 23.79 18.22
N GLU A 169 -26.09 24.64 17.61
CA GLU A 169 -26.71 24.38 16.29
C GLU A 169 -25.68 24.16 15.19
N ASP A 170 -24.60 25.00 15.16
CA ASP A 170 -23.53 24.86 14.17
C ASP A 170 -22.74 23.56 14.39
N LYS A 171 -22.54 23.16 15.64
CA LYS A 171 -21.90 21.90 16.01
C LYS A 171 -22.70 20.67 15.57
N GLU A 172 -24.01 20.70 15.81
CA GLU A 172 -24.93 19.65 15.40
C GLU A 172 -24.95 19.49 13.89
N LEU A 173 -25.03 20.60 13.14
CA LEU A 173 -24.98 20.61 11.69
C LEU A 173 -23.67 20.02 11.15
N VAL A 174 -22.53 20.37 11.75
CA VAL A 174 -21.23 19.82 11.33
C VAL A 174 -21.14 18.32 11.60
N VAL A 175 -21.62 17.86 12.76
CA VAL A 175 -21.66 16.42 13.06
C VAL A 175 -22.53 15.69 12.04
N GLU A 176 -23.70 16.19 11.73
CA GLU A 176 -24.63 15.61 10.75
C GLU A 176 -23.98 15.54 9.36
N VAL A 177 -23.55 16.69 8.82
CA VAL A 177 -22.99 16.79 7.46
C VAL A 177 -21.72 15.95 7.29
N LEU A 178 -20.79 15.99 8.27
CA LEU A 178 -19.56 15.22 8.16
C LEU A 178 -19.82 13.72 8.32
N SER A 179 -20.75 13.32 9.17
CA SER A 179 -21.10 11.91 9.36
C SER A 179 -21.84 11.32 8.15
N GLU A 180 -22.65 12.13 7.45
CA GLU A 180 -23.33 11.69 6.23
C GLU A 180 -22.40 11.66 5.01
N ARG A 181 -21.46 12.61 4.92
CA ARG A 181 -20.57 12.74 3.77
C ARG A 181 -19.25 11.97 3.91
N ALA A 182 -18.96 11.45 5.07
CA ALA A 182 -17.77 10.61 5.30
C ALA A 182 -17.99 9.20 4.70
N ASP A 183 -18.49 9.13 3.49
CA ASP A 183 -18.72 7.90 2.74
C ASP A 183 -17.36 7.26 2.43
N GLY A 184 -16.81 6.57 3.45
CA GLY A 184 -15.65 5.70 3.29
C GLY A 184 -14.28 6.38 3.09
N MET A 185 -14.10 7.56 3.66
CA MET A 185 -12.74 8.11 3.81
C MET A 185 -12.00 7.49 4.97
#